data_fa62cd15584061081f789368392842c8
#
_entry.id   fa62cd15584061081f789368392842c8
#
_cell.length_a   1.000
_cell.length_b   1.000
_cell.length_c   1.000
_cell.angle_alpha   90.00
_cell.angle_beta   90.00
_cell.angle_gamma   90.00
#
_symmetry.space_group_name_H-M   'P 1'
#
loop_
_entity.id
_entity.type
_entity.pdbx_description
1 polymer ?
#
loop_
_entity_poly.entity_id
_entity_poly.type
_entity_poly.pdbx_seq_one_letter_code
_entity_poly.pdbx_strand_id
1 'polypeptide(L)'
;MSENAIGRRTWIKTGALGLTSVAINQMAPLARVDISHAREAAEAAPSSFNHRGYLGWITDVATQPDPDAPWPSMRLDERLLEDYRQTFDVMSRLRMNEIVVWGFYVSRSWPVDIKSAVTPERGAMVERLIGDAHRRNLRVYSGLGVYSWGFEEIIRAYPKLSRGNPQAMCASEPESWAWMQKVIDFVFERFAIDGVSMQSADQGRCRCRQCSVYSDAEYHALLNVRVSEYIRSRWPKKTIGVNSWGMRFEEAETLPPLVKISRTVDYLIDVHDTSRRRDPGYRKRLIDTLACDFGTLGGPQVEPPQHWARERWFLPTLKRVGDHLRQLASDGGRACEYFFHILANPGDEISMWLAGRTLADPVTPWEKHLQDSIEPLYGVTRISTRDALAQLFLDAEDAYFKHLPPGFCGTLSMEPLVSASPGPPVYLRERLTAPQRAAYAQELTVLKTRAEGLLAEIPRKDKMTKI
;
A
#
# COMPACT_ATOMS: atom_id res chain seq x y z
N MET A 1 46.18 -0.76 2.31
CA MET A 1 46.61 0.34 3.18
C MET A 1 45.85 1.58 2.74
N SER A 2 44.96 2.03 3.61
CA SER A 2 44.40 3.37 3.76
C SER A 2 44.20 4.24 2.54
N GLU A 3 42.99 4.22 2.01
CA GLU A 3 42.36 5.40 1.38
C GLU A 3 40.90 5.05 1.09
N ASN A 4 40.01 5.26 2.04
CA ASN A 4 38.53 5.22 1.80
C ASN A 4 37.73 5.59 3.04
N ALA A 5 38.25 6.42 3.93
CA ALA A 5 37.57 6.80 5.18
C ALA A 5 37.06 8.27 5.20
N ILE A 6 37.17 9.05 4.11
CA ILE A 6 36.83 10.47 4.14
C ILE A 6 35.53 10.82 3.40
N GLY A 7 34.93 9.88 2.68
CA GLY A 7 33.74 10.14 1.84
C GLY A 7 32.40 10.23 2.57
N ARG A 8 32.25 9.71 3.78
CA ARG A 8 30.92 9.50 4.39
C ARG A 8 30.38 10.63 5.27
N ARG A 9 31.20 11.50 5.80
CA ARG A 9 30.77 12.59 6.70
C ARG A 9 30.38 13.90 6.03
N THR A 10 30.79 14.13 4.82
CA THR A 10 30.51 15.39 4.09
C THR A 10 29.17 15.34 3.36
N TRP A 11 28.59 14.16 3.15
CA TRP A 11 27.34 13.98 2.43
C TRP A 11 26.09 14.34 3.25
N ILE A 12 26.18 14.31 4.57
CA ILE A 12 25.06 14.67 5.47
C ILE A 12 24.79 16.18 5.49
N LYS A 13 25.75 17.01 5.05
CA LYS A 13 25.62 18.48 5.13
C LYS A 13 25.12 19.17 3.86
N THR A 14 25.15 18.54 2.70
CA THR A 14 24.85 19.24 1.43
C THR A 14 23.81 18.57 0.53
N GLY A 15 23.29 17.41 0.86
CA GLY A 15 22.33 16.65 0.04
C GLY A 15 20.95 16.51 0.62
N ALA A 16 20.76 16.75 1.88
CA ALA A 16 19.46 16.76 2.52
C ALA A 16 18.81 18.12 2.33
N LEU A 17 18.06 18.28 1.28
CA LEU A 17 17.01 19.30 1.19
C LEU A 17 15.99 18.97 2.28
N GLY A 18 16.35 19.40 3.51
CA GLY A 18 15.66 19.07 4.72
C GLY A 18 14.38 19.87 4.90
N LEU A 19 13.35 19.52 4.18
CA LEU A 19 12.00 19.70 4.69
C LEU A 19 11.73 18.74 5.86
N THR A 20 12.68 17.86 6.17
CA THR A 20 12.40 16.68 6.95
C THR A 20 12.99 16.62 8.35
N SER A 21 14.04 17.36 8.65
CA SER A 21 14.76 17.06 9.91
C SER A 21 14.25 17.77 11.16
N VAL A 22 13.40 18.79 11.06
CA VAL A 22 12.89 19.51 12.24
C VAL A 22 11.44 19.15 12.57
N ALA A 23 10.59 18.94 11.57
CA ALA A 23 9.18 18.63 11.78
C ALA A 23 8.93 17.11 11.98
N ILE A 24 9.80 16.24 11.48
CA ILE A 24 9.54 14.81 11.37
C ILE A 24 10.07 14.01 12.56
N ASN A 25 11.07 14.49 13.29
CA ASN A 25 11.48 13.84 14.55
C ASN A 25 10.42 13.96 15.67
N GLN A 26 9.29 14.62 15.37
CA GLN A 26 8.15 14.76 16.28
C GLN A 26 6.83 14.25 15.69
N MET A 27 6.84 13.32 14.73
CA MET A 27 5.62 12.60 14.41
C MET A 27 5.23 11.79 15.64
N ALA A 28 4.40 12.42 16.46
CA ALA A 28 3.76 11.77 17.57
C ALA A 28 2.90 10.61 17.06
N PRO A 29 2.77 9.53 17.81
CA PRO A 29 1.77 8.53 17.54
C PRO A 29 0.40 9.20 17.36
N LEU A 30 -0.40 8.67 16.44
CA LEU A 30 -1.75 9.12 16.13
C LEU A 30 -2.50 9.47 17.42
N ALA A 31 -3.01 10.68 17.52
CA ALA A 31 -3.58 11.23 18.76
C ALA A 31 -4.67 10.34 19.34
N ARG A 32 -4.65 10.08 20.64
CA ARG A 32 -5.85 9.68 21.37
C ARG A 32 -6.91 10.79 21.19
N VAL A 33 -7.85 10.56 20.31
CA VAL A 33 -8.98 11.46 20.07
C VAL A 33 -10.14 11.01 20.95
N ASP A 34 -10.73 11.97 21.58
CA ASP A 34 -11.88 11.82 22.47
C ASP A 34 -13.06 11.12 21.76
N ILE A 35 -13.62 10.09 22.40
CA ILE A 35 -14.67 9.22 21.87
C ILE A 35 -16.02 9.96 21.70
N SER A 36 -16.12 11.22 22.17
CA SER A 36 -17.36 11.98 22.12
C SER A 36 -17.86 12.30 20.70
N HIS A 37 -17.00 12.30 19.68
CA HIS A 37 -17.38 12.51 18.27
C HIS A 37 -17.87 11.24 17.55
N ALA A 38 -17.93 10.08 18.21
CA ALA A 38 -18.46 8.85 17.61
C ALA A 38 -19.98 8.90 17.29
N ARG A 39 -20.70 9.90 17.80
CA ARG A 39 -22.13 10.07 17.53
C ARG A 39 -22.46 10.73 16.19
N GLU A 40 -21.57 11.54 15.62
CA GLU A 40 -21.81 12.17 14.31
C GLU A 40 -21.69 11.20 13.11
N ALA A 41 -21.07 10.04 13.31
CA ALA A 41 -20.93 9.04 12.25
C ALA A 41 -22.24 8.26 11.94
N ALA A 42 -23.28 8.43 12.75
CA ALA A 42 -24.48 7.58 12.67
C ALA A 42 -25.52 8.01 11.62
N GLU A 43 -25.41 9.23 11.04
CA GLU A 43 -26.44 9.76 10.12
C GLU A 43 -25.98 9.96 8.66
N ALA A 44 -24.71 9.67 8.34
CA ALA A 44 -24.25 9.82 6.97
C ALA A 44 -24.79 8.70 6.06
N ALA A 45 -25.17 9.04 4.83
CA ALA A 45 -25.59 8.08 3.82
C ALA A 45 -24.58 6.93 3.66
N PRO A 46 -25.05 5.70 3.36
CA PRO A 46 -24.13 4.59 3.15
C PRO A 46 -23.18 4.88 2.00
N SER A 47 -21.90 4.56 2.19
CA SER A 47 -20.89 4.67 1.13
C SER A 47 -21.25 3.76 -0.04
N SER A 48 -20.92 4.22 -1.25
CA SER A 48 -21.01 3.38 -2.45
C SER A 48 -19.93 2.28 -2.51
N PHE A 49 -18.88 2.38 -1.69
CA PHE A 49 -17.83 1.37 -1.62
C PHE A 49 -18.16 0.28 -0.59
N ASN A 50 -18.17 -0.98 -1.04
CA ASN A 50 -18.35 -2.15 -0.19
C ASN A 50 -17.05 -2.51 0.54
N HIS A 51 -15.91 -2.33 -0.13
CA HIS A 51 -14.57 -2.61 0.34
C HIS A 51 -13.81 -1.30 0.50
N ARG A 52 -13.56 -0.88 1.74
CA ARG A 52 -12.85 0.36 2.09
C ARG A 52 -11.71 0.00 3.01
N GLY A 53 -10.58 -0.38 2.41
CA GLY A 53 -9.44 -0.92 3.12
C GLY A 53 -8.18 -0.09 2.99
N TYR A 54 -7.29 -0.26 3.97
CA TYR A 54 -5.89 0.05 3.83
C TYR A 54 -5.10 -1.22 3.55
N LEU A 55 -4.04 -1.10 2.78
CA LEU A 55 -3.09 -2.17 2.53
C LEU A 55 -1.74 -1.79 3.13
N GLY A 56 -1.21 -2.66 3.99
CA GLY A 56 0.07 -2.46 4.65
C GLY A 56 0.90 -3.74 4.74
N TRP A 57 2.12 -3.61 5.25
CA TRP A 57 3.10 -4.69 5.33
C TRP A 57 3.73 -4.79 6.70
N ILE A 58 4.03 -6.02 7.13
CA ILE A 58 4.96 -6.31 8.22
C ILE A 58 6.19 -6.97 7.61
N THR A 59 7.32 -6.29 7.63
CA THR A 59 8.52 -6.69 6.87
C THR A 59 9.69 -7.15 7.75
N ASP A 60 9.44 -7.44 9.01
CA ASP A 60 10.48 -7.78 9.98
C ASP A 60 11.14 -9.15 9.79
N VAL A 61 10.53 -10.02 9.00
CA VAL A 61 10.95 -11.43 8.90
C VAL A 61 12.11 -11.63 7.93
N ALA A 62 12.34 -10.74 6.97
CA ALA A 62 13.34 -10.96 5.91
C ALA A 62 14.50 -9.98 5.89
N THR A 63 14.42 -8.90 6.59
CA THR A 63 15.50 -7.90 6.57
C THR A 63 16.00 -7.65 7.97
N GLN A 64 17.30 -7.88 8.17
CA GLN A 64 18.00 -7.31 9.31
C GLN A 64 17.72 -5.80 9.28
N PRO A 65 17.24 -5.20 10.38
CA PRO A 65 17.09 -3.76 10.46
C PRO A 65 18.43 -3.12 10.08
N ASP A 66 18.41 -2.17 9.18
CA ASP A 66 19.62 -1.37 8.93
C ASP A 66 19.87 -0.55 10.21
N PRO A 67 20.94 -0.80 10.95
CA PRO A 67 21.22 -0.08 12.20
C PRO A 67 21.43 1.42 11.97
N ASP A 68 21.75 1.82 10.73
CA ASP A 68 21.94 3.22 10.34
C ASP A 68 20.65 3.85 9.80
N ALA A 69 19.53 3.11 9.75
CA ALA A 69 18.26 3.65 9.29
C ALA A 69 17.74 4.69 10.29
N PRO A 70 17.37 5.89 9.83
CA PRO A 70 16.93 6.97 10.71
C PRO A 70 15.52 6.76 11.30
N TRP A 71 14.84 5.69 10.97
CA TRP A 71 13.48 5.36 11.41
C TRP A 71 13.36 3.89 11.77
N PRO A 72 12.38 3.53 12.62
CA PRO A 72 12.19 2.16 13.05
C PRO A 72 11.86 1.25 11.88
N SER A 73 12.37 0.03 11.93
CA SER A 73 11.94 -1.05 11.04
C SER A 73 10.47 -1.38 11.31
N MET A 74 9.77 -1.90 10.30
CA MET A 74 8.41 -2.44 10.48
C MET A 74 8.45 -3.83 11.15
N ARG A 75 9.21 -3.96 12.22
CA ARG A 75 9.32 -5.18 13.00
C ARG A 75 8.05 -5.36 13.82
N LEU A 76 7.52 -6.58 13.83
CA LEU A 76 6.38 -6.91 14.67
C LEU A 76 6.81 -6.99 16.15
N ASP A 77 6.63 -5.89 16.85
CA ASP A 77 6.88 -5.71 18.27
C ASP A 77 5.73 -4.92 18.92
N GLU A 78 5.83 -4.64 20.21
CA GLU A 78 4.79 -3.89 20.95
C GLU A 78 4.56 -2.48 20.37
N ARG A 79 5.59 -1.86 19.83
CA ARG A 79 5.47 -0.54 19.20
C ARG A 79 4.65 -0.61 17.93
N LEU A 80 4.95 -1.56 17.03
CA LEU A 80 4.18 -1.73 15.82
C LEU A 80 2.72 -2.12 16.11
N LEU A 81 2.48 -2.95 17.14
CA LEU A 81 1.12 -3.24 17.59
C LEU A 81 0.37 -1.99 18.05
N GLU A 82 1.03 -1.08 18.75
CA GLU A 82 0.42 0.18 19.16
C GLU A 82 0.16 1.09 17.94
N ASP A 83 1.07 1.16 16.99
CA ASP A 83 0.88 1.91 15.75
C ASP A 83 -0.33 1.36 14.95
N TYR A 84 -0.49 0.04 14.90
CA TYR A 84 -1.68 -0.57 14.29
C TYR A 84 -2.97 -0.27 15.06
N ARG A 85 -2.97 -0.26 16.40
CA ARG A 85 -4.15 0.13 17.19
C ARG A 85 -4.59 1.55 16.85
N GLN A 86 -3.63 2.48 16.77
CA GLN A 86 -3.92 3.86 16.40
C GLN A 86 -4.43 3.96 14.96
N THR A 87 -3.85 3.19 14.03
CA THR A 87 -4.36 3.09 12.66
C THR A 87 -5.80 2.58 12.65
N PHE A 88 -6.12 1.55 13.42
CA PHE A 88 -7.48 1.02 13.52
C PHE A 88 -8.47 2.03 14.12
N ASP A 89 -8.04 2.84 15.10
CA ASP A 89 -8.87 3.92 15.64
C ASP A 89 -9.17 4.98 14.56
N VAL A 90 -8.18 5.33 13.74
CA VAL A 90 -8.35 6.21 12.59
C VAL A 90 -9.29 5.58 11.56
N MET A 91 -9.07 4.33 11.17
CA MET A 91 -9.91 3.61 10.22
C MET A 91 -11.37 3.57 10.66
N SER A 92 -11.62 3.28 11.93
CA SER A 92 -12.96 3.26 12.49
C SER A 92 -13.67 4.62 12.37
N ARG A 93 -12.97 5.71 12.65
CA ARG A 93 -13.51 7.08 12.49
C ARG A 93 -13.79 7.42 11.03
N LEU A 94 -12.92 6.98 10.13
CA LEU A 94 -13.06 7.18 8.70
C LEU A 94 -14.06 6.20 8.06
N ARG A 95 -14.74 5.38 8.88
CA ARG A 95 -15.71 4.38 8.41
C ARG A 95 -15.10 3.38 7.41
N MET A 96 -13.81 3.14 7.52
CA MET A 96 -13.16 2.02 6.84
C MET A 96 -13.66 0.71 7.44
N ASN A 97 -13.65 -0.37 6.70
CA ASN A 97 -14.21 -1.62 7.15
C ASN A 97 -13.28 -2.84 7.02
N GLU A 98 -12.10 -2.63 6.47
CA GLU A 98 -11.15 -3.74 6.30
C GLU A 98 -9.69 -3.25 6.24
N ILE A 99 -8.78 -4.15 6.57
CA ILE A 99 -7.35 -3.95 6.37
C ILE A 99 -6.75 -5.19 5.72
N VAL A 100 -5.92 -4.98 4.70
CA VAL A 100 -5.08 -6.01 4.10
C VAL A 100 -3.69 -5.91 4.69
N VAL A 101 -3.17 -6.99 5.25
CA VAL A 101 -1.82 -7.01 5.84
C VAL A 101 -1.00 -8.14 5.21
N TRP A 102 0.09 -7.76 4.60
CA TRP A 102 1.12 -8.70 4.16
C TRP A 102 2.12 -8.95 5.28
N GLY A 103 2.65 -10.17 5.37
CA GLY A 103 3.71 -10.48 6.34
C GLY A 103 3.24 -11.06 7.67
N PHE A 104 1.98 -11.46 7.81
CA PHE A 104 1.53 -12.17 9.04
C PHE A 104 2.32 -13.47 9.27
N TYR A 105 2.56 -14.20 8.22
CA TYR A 105 3.19 -15.53 8.24
C TYR A 105 4.67 -15.44 7.88
N VAL A 106 4.93 -14.92 6.70
CA VAL A 106 6.27 -14.77 6.14
C VAL A 106 6.41 -13.39 5.52
N SER A 107 7.59 -12.83 5.57
CA SER A 107 7.84 -11.56 4.89
C SER A 107 8.30 -11.77 3.46
N ARG A 108 8.90 -12.90 3.14
CA ARG A 108 9.44 -13.17 1.82
C ARG A 108 9.20 -14.59 1.33
N SER A 109 9.51 -15.61 2.12
CA SER A 109 9.44 -16.99 1.66
C SER A 109 8.90 -17.94 2.71
N TRP A 110 8.03 -18.86 2.27
CA TRP A 110 7.54 -19.95 3.09
C TRP A 110 8.68 -20.95 3.34
N PRO A 111 8.88 -21.38 4.59
CA PRO A 111 9.81 -22.47 4.87
C PRO A 111 9.26 -23.81 4.35
N VAL A 112 10.13 -24.78 4.15
CA VAL A 112 9.72 -26.15 3.76
C VAL A 112 8.80 -26.77 4.80
N ASP A 113 9.07 -26.57 6.08
CA ASP A 113 8.09 -26.83 7.14
C ASP A 113 7.17 -25.62 7.32
N ILE A 114 6.05 -25.60 6.64
CA ILE A 114 5.08 -24.50 6.65
C ILE A 114 4.68 -24.10 8.08
N LYS A 115 4.59 -25.07 9.01
CA LYS A 115 4.18 -24.78 10.39
C LYS A 115 5.22 -23.97 11.17
N SER A 116 6.48 -24.05 10.77
CA SER A 116 7.56 -23.27 11.38
C SER A 116 7.60 -21.80 10.92
N ALA A 117 6.76 -21.42 9.95
CA ALA A 117 6.70 -20.05 9.45
C ALA A 117 6.33 -19.02 10.52
N VAL A 118 5.60 -19.45 11.55
CA VAL A 118 5.13 -18.58 12.64
C VAL A 118 5.55 -19.16 13.98
N THR A 119 6.48 -18.46 14.67
CA THR A 119 6.84 -18.82 16.03
C THR A 119 5.67 -18.56 16.99
N PRO A 120 5.64 -19.20 18.19
CA PRO A 120 4.59 -18.94 19.19
C PRO A 120 4.46 -17.45 19.55
N GLU A 121 5.59 -16.76 19.74
CA GLU A 121 5.65 -15.35 20.11
C GLU A 121 5.06 -14.47 19.00
N ARG A 122 5.47 -14.70 17.76
CA ARG A 122 4.91 -13.99 16.59
C ARG A 122 3.42 -14.26 16.46
N GLY A 123 3.02 -15.52 16.62
CA GLY A 123 1.61 -15.91 16.56
C GLY A 123 0.76 -15.14 17.56
N ALA A 124 1.20 -15.04 18.82
CA ALA A 124 0.50 -14.28 19.84
C ALA A 124 0.35 -12.79 19.48
N MET A 125 1.37 -12.17 18.88
CA MET A 125 1.30 -10.77 18.43
C MET A 125 0.32 -10.58 17.28
N VAL A 126 0.34 -11.47 16.27
CA VAL A 126 -0.60 -11.43 15.15
C VAL A 126 -2.05 -11.64 15.63
N GLU A 127 -2.28 -12.57 16.55
CA GLU A 127 -3.61 -12.79 17.15
C GLU A 127 -4.12 -11.56 17.88
N ARG A 128 -3.26 -10.87 18.61
CA ARG A 128 -3.59 -9.60 19.27
C ARG A 128 -3.95 -8.51 18.25
N LEU A 129 -3.16 -8.38 17.18
CA LEU A 129 -3.43 -7.42 16.10
C LEU A 129 -4.80 -7.68 15.45
N ILE A 130 -5.09 -8.93 15.09
CA ILE A 130 -6.38 -9.32 14.53
C ILE A 130 -7.52 -9.05 15.52
N GLY A 131 -7.34 -9.40 16.79
CA GLY A 131 -8.31 -9.14 17.84
C GLY A 131 -8.56 -7.64 18.05
N ASP A 132 -7.52 -6.80 17.94
CA ASP A 132 -7.64 -5.34 18.03
C ASP A 132 -8.45 -4.75 16.87
N ALA A 133 -8.26 -5.26 15.65
CA ALA A 133 -9.06 -4.89 14.48
C ALA A 133 -10.53 -5.31 14.63
N HIS A 134 -10.78 -6.56 15.02
CA HIS A 134 -12.14 -7.09 15.19
C HIS A 134 -12.94 -6.33 16.27
N ARG A 135 -12.27 -5.90 17.37
CA ARG A 135 -12.93 -5.06 18.39
C ARG A 135 -13.43 -3.71 17.84
N ARG A 136 -12.92 -3.29 16.70
CA ARG A 136 -13.31 -2.06 15.99
C ARG A 136 -14.18 -2.33 14.77
N ASN A 137 -14.69 -3.54 14.63
CA ASN A 137 -15.49 -3.99 13.48
C ASN A 137 -14.74 -3.89 12.14
N LEU A 138 -13.41 -4.03 12.16
CA LEU A 138 -12.59 -4.11 10.96
C LEU A 138 -12.35 -5.57 10.59
N ARG A 139 -12.59 -5.91 9.34
CA ARG A 139 -12.20 -7.21 8.77
C ARG A 139 -10.71 -7.22 8.49
N VAL A 140 -10.08 -8.35 8.68
CA VAL A 140 -8.64 -8.52 8.47
C VAL A 140 -8.38 -9.52 7.36
N TYR A 141 -7.74 -9.06 6.28
CA TYR A 141 -7.35 -9.92 5.17
C TYR A 141 -5.84 -10.08 5.15
N SER A 142 -5.39 -11.30 4.87
CA SER A 142 -3.97 -11.55 4.64
C SER A 142 -3.63 -11.40 3.17
N GLY A 143 -2.51 -10.75 2.87
CA GLY A 143 -1.90 -10.89 1.56
C GLY A 143 -1.47 -12.33 1.31
N LEU A 144 -1.72 -12.85 0.11
CA LEU A 144 -1.41 -14.22 -0.28
C LEU A 144 -0.77 -14.27 -1.67
N GLY A 145 0.51 -14.67 -1.72
CA GLY A 145 1.17 -14.99 -2.98
C GLY A 145 0.60 -16.26 -3.60
N VAL A 146 0.29 -16.23 -4.90
CA VAL A 146 -0.27 -17.36 -5.64
C VAL A 146 0.75 -17.88 -6.64
N TYR A 147 1.38 -19.01 -6.34
CA TYR A 147 2.44 -19.65 -7.10
C TYR A 147 3.73 -18.82 -7.28
N SER A 148 3.68 -17.53 -7.09
CA SER A 148 4.84 -16.65 -7.00
C SER A 148 4.71 -15.79 -5.73
N TRP A 149 5.80 -15.15 -5.35
CA TRP A 149 5.93 -14.46 -4.07
C TRP A 149 5.77 -15.40 -2.86
N GLY A 150 6.90 -15.72 -2.26
CA GLY A 150 6.94 -16.52 -1.04
C GLY A 150 7.27 -18.01 -1.24
N PHE A 151 7.64 -18.46 -2.42
CA PHE A 151 7.93 -19.88 -2.68
C PHE A 151 9.40 -20.19 -2.95
N GLU A 152 10.31 -19.24 -2.83
CA GLU A 152 11.71 -19.37 -3.20
C GLU A 152 12.45 -20.45 -2.40
N GLU A 153 12.20 -20.58 -1.09
CA GLU A 153 12.83 -21.62 -0.27
C GLU A 153 12.30 -23.01 -0.62
N ILE A 154 10.99 -23.13 -0.84
CA ILE A 154 10.35 -24.38 -1.25
C ILE A 154 10.90 -24.81 -2.63
N ILE A 155 11.00 -23.86 -3.59
CA ILE A 155 11.56 -24.13 -4.91
C ILE A 155 13.03 -24.53 -4.79
N ARG A 156 13.80 -23.89 -3.93
CA ARG A 156 15.21 -24.25 -3.71
C ARG A 156 15.36 -25.67 -3.17
N ALA A 157 14.48 -26.08 -2.27
CA ALA A 157 14.48 -27.45 -1.73
C ALA A 157 13.94 -28.48 -2.74
N TYR A 158 13.02 -28.09 -3.59
CA TYR A 158 12.38 -28.94 -4.60
C TYR A 158 12.42 -28.27 -5.98
N PRO A 159 13.60 -28.28 -6.66
CA PRO A 159 13.78 -27.51 -7.91
C PRO A 159 12.84 -27.91 -9.06
N LYS A 160 12.27 -29.12 -9.03
CA LYS A 160 11.27 -29.58 -10.01
C LYS A 160 9.97 -28.77 -10.00
N LEU A 161 9.67 -28.07 -8.88
CA LEU A 161 8.50 -27.21 -8.76
C LEU A 161 8.57 -25.97 -9.63
N SER A 162 9.75 -25.63 -10.13
CA SER A 162 9.94 -24.48 -11.02
C SER A 162 10.62 -24.89 -12.31
N ARG A 163 10.21 -24.24 -13.40
CA ARG A 163 10.81 -24.47 -14.72
C ARG A 163 11.02 -23.12 -15.41
N GLY A 164 12.24 -22.61 -15.30
CA GLY A 164 12.65 -21.37 -15.98
C GLY A 164 12.41 -20.08 -15.21
N ASN A 165 11.82 -20.13 -14.01
CA ASN A 165 11.75 -18.99 -13.09
C ASN A 165 11.89 -19.48 -11.65
N PRO A 166 13.02 -19.24 -10.95
CA PRO A 166 13.27 -19.74 -9.61
C PRO A 166 12.37 -19.10 -8.52
N GLN A 167 11.61 -18.08 -8.87
CA GLN A 167 10.72 -17.38 -7.95
C GLN A 167 9.23 -17.76 -8.13
N ALA A 168 8.92 -18.60 -9.14
CA ALA A 168 7.54 -18.99 -9.41
C ALA A 168 7.42 -20.51 -9.59
N MET A 169 6.45 -21.10 -8.91
CA MET A 169 6.11 -22.50 -9.09
C MET A 169 5.45 -22.73 -10.45
N CYS A 170 5.62 -23.94 -10.97
CA CYS A 170 5.05 -24.35 -12.25
C CYS A 170 3.60 -24.81 -12.08
N ALA A 171 2.65 -24.15 -12.76
CA ALA A 171 1.23 -24.53 -12.69
C ALA A 171 0.92 -25.93 -13.25
N SER A 172 1.77 -26.44 -14.16
CA SER A 172 1.63 -27.80 -14.74
C SER A 172 2.28 -28.89 -13.90
N GLU A 173 2.98 -28.54 -12.82
CA GLU A 173 3.56 -29.53 -11.89
C GLU A 173 2.55 -29.84 -10.77
N PRO A 174 2.06 -31.09 -10.65
CA PRO A 174 1.05 -31.44 -9.64
C PRO A 174 1.47 -31.14 -8.20
N GLU A 175 2.75 -31.31 -7.88
CA GLU A 175 3.26 -31.02 -6.54
C GLU A 175 3.23 -29.52 -6.20
N SER A 176 3.30 -28.63 -7.19
CA SER A 176 3.13 -27.19 -6.96
C SER A 176 1.74 -26.87 -6.40
N TRP A 177 0.72 -27.59 -6.88
CA TRP A 177 -0.63 -27.46 -6.32
C TRP A 177 -0.71 -27.97 -4.89
N ALA A 178 -0.10 -29.12 -4.61
CA ALA A 178 -0.08 -29.64 -3.24
C ALA A 178 0.60 -28.67 -2.25
N TRP A 179 1.66 -28.00 -2.68
CA TRP A 179 2.31 -26.94 -1.88
C TRP A 179 1.40 -25.72 -1.68
N MET A 180 0.72 -25.29 -2.76
CA MET A 180 -0.23 -24.17 -2.65
C MET A 180 -1.37 -24.49 -1.68
N GLN A 181 -1.92 -25.69 -1.74
CA GLN A 181 -2.97 -26.14 -0.78
C GLN A 181 -2.45 -26.13 0.66
N LYS A 182 -1.26 -26.64 0.94
CA LYS A 182 -0.68 -26.60 2.29
C LYS A 182 -0.55 -25.17 2.82
N VAL A 183 -0.13 -24.24 1.96
CA VAL A 183 -0.03 -22.83 2.34
C VAL A 183 -1.41 -22.25 2.63
N ILE A 184 -2.39 -22.46 1.75
CA ILE A 184 -3.76 -21.96 1.94
C ILE A 184 -4.38 -22.54 3.22
N ASP A 185 -4.27 -23.83 3.44
CA ASP A 185 -4.78 -24.48 4.64
C ASP A 185 -4.17 -23.86 5.90
N PHE A 186 -2.86 -23.71 5.94
CA PHE A 186 -2.18 -23.07 7.07
C PHE A 186 -2.60 -21.60 7.27
N VAL A 187 -2.75 -20.84 6.19
CA VAL A 187 -3.18 -19.43 6.25
C VAL A 187 -4.55 -19.30 6.93
N PHE A 188 -5.52 -20.14 6.57
CA PHE A 188 -6.87 -20.04 7.14
C PHE A 188 -7.03 -20.76 8.47
N GLU A 189 -6.20 -21.77 8.78
CA GLU A 189 -6.26 -22.51 10.03
C GLU A 189 -5.49 -21.84 11.16
N ARG A 190 -4.41 -21.11 10.83
CA ARG A 190 -3.49 -20.54 11.84
C ARG A 190 -4.05 -19.29 12.53
N PHE A 191 -4.75 -18.43 11.79
CA PHE A 191 -5.29 -17.19 12.32
C PHE A 191 -6.74 -16.95 11.93
N ALA A 192 -7.46 -16.22 12.76
CA ALA A 192 -8.87 -15.86 12.53
C ALA A 192 -9.01 -14.70 11.53
N ILE A 193 -8.36 -14.78 10.37
CA ILE A 193 -8.50 -13.78 9.30
C ILE A 193 -9.87 -13.89 8.64
N ASP A 194 -10.38 -12.79 8.07
CA ASP A 194 -11.69 -12.73 7.42
C ASP A 194 -11.61 -13.02 5.92
N GLY A 195 -10.43 -12.98 5.35
CA GLY A 195 -10.20 -13.23 3.94
C GLY A 195 -8.76 -13.11 3.52
N VAL A 196 -8.56 -13.04 2.21
CA VAL A 196 -7.25 -12.86 1.57
C VAL A 196 -7.33 -11.85 0.44
N SER A 197 -6.23 -11.12 0.19
CA SER A 197 -5.96 -10.41 -1.04
C SER A 197 -4.84 -11.14 -1.79
N MET A 198 -5.17 -11.72 -2.93
CA MET A 198 -4.30 -12.61 -3.69
C MET A 198 -3.48 -11.85 -4.73
N GLN A 199 -2.25 -12.33 -4.94
CA GLN A 199 -1.33 -11.77 -5.91
C GLN A 199 -0.57 -12.89 -6.63
N SER A 200 -0.79 -13.07 -7.92
CA SER A 200 -0.25 -14.21 -8.68
C SER A 200 0.96 -13.85 -9.56
N ALA A 201 1.24 -12.59 -9.77
CA ALA A 201 2.11 -12.17 -10.87
C ALA A 201 3.36 -11.38 -10.47
N ASP A 202 3.56 -11.08 -9.18
CA ASP A 202 4.61 -10.17 -8.70
C ASP A 202 6.02 -10.56 -9.18
N GLN A 203 6.35 -11.84 -9.06
CA GLN A 203 7.67 -12.35 -9.44
C GLN A 203 7.66 -13.12 -10.77
N GLY A 204 6.68 -12.84 -11.60
CA GLY A 204 6.51 -13.48 -12.89
C GLY A 204 5.92 -14.90 -12.79
N ARG A 205 6.11 -15.69 -13.83
CA ARG A 205 5.47 -16.99 -14.03
C ARG A 205 6.43 -18.07 -14.52
N CYS A 206 6.01 -19.31 -14.40
CA CYS A 206 6.66 -20.45 -15.08
C CYS A 206 6.59 -20.28 -16.60
N ARG A 207 7.69 -20.60 -17.29
CA ARG A 207 7.82 -20.52 -18.76
C ARG A 207 8.13 -21.88 -19.39
N CYS A 208 7.73 -22.98 -18.76
CA CYS A 208 7.87 -24.31 -19.38
C CYS A 208 6.94 -24.47 -20.59
N ARG A 209 7.21 -25.46 -21.44
CA ARG A 209 6.42 -25.69 -22.68
C ARG A 209 4.90 -25.78 -22.42
N GLN A 210 4.49 -26.41 -21.31
CA GLN A 210 3.07 -26.53 -20.97
C GLN A 210 2.45 -25.22 -20.51
N CYS A 211 3.19 -24.40 -19.74
CA CYS A 211 2.68 -23.11 -19.26
C CYS A 211 2.74 -22.01 -20.33
N SER A 212 3.67 -22.12 -21.30
CA SER A 212 3.87 -21.12 -22.36
C SER A 212 2.77 -21.10 -23.43
N VAL A 213 1.83 -22.05 -23.40
CA VAL A 213 0.67 -22.05 -24.29
C VAL A 213 -0.36 -20.97 -23.89
N TYR A 214 -0.33 -20.49 -22.67
CA TYR A 214 -1.19 -19.44 -22.15
C TYR A 214 -0.55 -18.07 -22.35
N SER A 215 -1.34 -17.05 -22.68
CA SER A 215 -0.94 -15.66 -22.44
C SER A 215 -0.70 -15.41 -20.96
N ASP A 216 -0.06 -14.28 -20.60
CA ASP A 216 0.18 -13.96 -19.20
C ASP A 216 -1.13 -13.81 -18.43
N ALA A 217 -2.13 -13.12 -19.02
CA ALA A 217 -3.44 -12.96 -18.42
C ALA A 217 -4.19 -14.28 -18.20
N GLU A 218 -4.17 -15.18 -19.21
CA GLU A 218 -4.81 -16.52 -19.08
C GLU A 218 -4.12 -17.37 -18.00
N TYR A 219 -2.78 -17.31 -17.94
CA TYR A 219 -2.04 -18.05 -16.92
C TYR A 219 -2.38 -17.58 -15.51
N HIS A 220 -2.38 -16.28 -15.28
CA HIS A 220 -2.72 -15.73 -13.97
C HIS A 220 -4.20 -15.95 -13.63
N ALA A 221 -5.11 -15.90 -14.60
CA ALA A 221 -6.50 -16.26 -14.39
C ALA A 221 -6.66 -17.72 -13.97
N LEU A 222 -5.98 -18.64 -14.64
CA LEU A 222 -5.99 -20.06 -14.28
C LEU A 222 -5.60 -20.28 -12.82
N LEU A 223 -4.54 -19.60 -12.35
CA LEU A 223 -4.06 -19.74 -10.99
C LEU A 223 -5.04 -19.15 -9.98
N ASN A 224 -5.50 -17.92 -10.22
CA ASN A 224 -6.41 -17.23 -9.30
C ASN A 224 -7.75 -17.96 -9.19
N VAL A 225 -8.33 -18.44 -10.30
CA VAL A 225 -9.56 -19.24 -10.30
C VAL A 225 -9.36 -20.53 -9.50
N ARG A 226 -8.30 -21.27 -9.77
CA ARG A 226 -8.02 -22.55 -9.06
C ARG A 226 -7.88 -22.34 -7.55
N VAL A 227 -7.19 -21.30 -7.13
CA VAL A 227 -6.98 -20.98 -5.71
C VAL A 227 -8.28 -20.49 -5.06
N SER A 228 -9.01 -19.57 -5.72
CA SER A 228 -10.27 -19.06 -5.18
C SER A 228 -11.36 -20.14 -5.05
N GLU A 229 -11.47 -21.03 -6.03
CA GLU A 229 -12.41 -22.18 -5.96
C GLU A 229 -12.05 -23.11 -4.79
N TYR A 230 -10.75 -23.39 -4.57
CA TYR A 230 -10.33 -24.18 -3.42
C TYR A 230 -10.67 -23.49 -2.10
N ILE A 231 -10.40 -22.20 -1.96
CA ILE A 231 -10.75 -21.41 -0.77
C ILE A 231 -12.28 -21.46 -0.57
N ARG A 232 -13.07 -21.22 -1.60
CA ARG A 232 -14.54 -21.25 -1.53
C ARG A 232 -15.08 -22.61 -1.08
N SER A 233 -14.48 -23.70 -1.55
CA SER A 233 -14.91 -25.04 -1.18
C SER A 233 -14.71 -25.35 0.30
N ARG A 234 -13.68 -24.77 0.92
CA ARG A 234 -13.32 -25.04 2.32
C ARG A 234 -13.79 -23.95 3.29
N TRP A 235 -13.75 -22.70 2.86
CA TRP A 235 -14.14 -21.54 3.67
C TRP A 235 -15.08 -20.61 2.90
N PRO A 236 -16.32 -21.03 2.65
CA PRO A 236 -17.26 -20.34 1.74
C PRO A 236 -17.61 -18.91 2.16
N LYS A 237 -17.41 -18.57 3.44
CA LYS A 237 -17.74 -17.25 4.00
C LYS A 237 -16.56 -16.27 4.02
N LYS A 238 -15.34 -16.71 3.64
CA LYS A 238 -14.17 -15.84 3.64
C LYS A 238 -14.13 -14.99 2.39
N THR A 239 -13.79 -13.74 2.54
CA THR A 239 -13.64 -12.79 1.43
C THR A 239 -12.37 -13.07 0.62
N ILE A 240 -12.47 -12.98 -0.69
CA ILE A 240 -11.37 -13.20 -1.62
C ILE A 240 -11.25 -11.98 -2.52
N GLY A 241 -10.16 -11.24 -2.37
CA GLY A 241 -9.71 -10.21 -3.30
C GLY A 241 -8.60 -10.71 -4.20
N VAL A 242 -8.47 -10.14 -5.39
CA VAL A 242 -7.34 -10.35 -6.30
C VAL A 242 -6.84 -9.01 -6.77
N ASN A 243 -5.55 -8.75 -6.61
CA ASN A 243 -4.93 -7.60 -7.22
C ASN A 243 -4.24 -7.94 -8.56
N SER A 244 -4.19 -6.94 -9.45
CA SER A 244 -3.74 -7.12 -10.82
C SER A 244 -2.23 -7.19 -10.98
N TRP A 245 -1.47 -7.15 -9.91
CA TRP A 245 -0.01 -7.05 -9.97
C TRP A 245 0.59 -7.91 -11.10
N GLY A 246 1.15 -7.27 -12.12
CA GLY A 246 1.64 -7.92 -13.33
C GLY A 246 0.58 -8.28 -14.39
N MET A 247 -0.71 -8.12 -14.11
CA MET A 247 -1.77 -8.21 -15.11
C MET A 247 -2.22 -6.80 -15.53
N ARG A 248 -2.36 -6.57 -16.82
CA ARG A 248 -2.78 -5.27 -17.37
C ARG A 248 -4.26 -5.30 -17.69
N PHE A 249 -5.07 -4.78 -16.81
CA PHE A 249 -6.54 -4.81 -16.93
C PHE A 249 -7.06 -4.00 -18.12
N GLU A 250 -6.28 -3.03 -18.61
CA GLU A 250 -6.63 -2.20 -19.76
C GLU A 250 -6.47 -2.88 -21.10
N GLU A 251 -5.74 -3.96 -21.18
CA GLU A 251 -5.51 -4.68 -22.42
C GLU A 251 -6.73 -5.54 -22.79
N ALA A 252 -7.20 -5.44 -24.02
CA ALA A 252 -8.44 -6.09 -24.46
C ALA A 252 -8.41 -7.63 -24.30
N GLU A 253 -7.23 -8.23 -24.50
CA GLU A 253 -7.01 -9.66 -24.33
C GLU A 253 -7.09 -10.10 -22.86
N THR A 254 -6.97 -9.18 -21.91
CA THR A 254 -7.07 -9.47 -20.49
C THR A 254 -8.53 -9.57 -20.01
N LEU A 255 -9.48 -8.98 -20.74
CA LEU A 255 -10.89 -8.96 -20.31
C LEU A 255 -11.51 -10.36 -20.15
N PRO A 256 -11.39 -11.31 -21.09
CA PRO A 256 -11.96 -12.65 -20.89
C PRO A 256 -11.36 -13.42 -19.69
N PRO A 257 -10.04 -13.40 -19.45
CA PRO A 257 -9.44 -13.88 -18.20
C PRO A 257 -10.00 -13.23 -16.92
N LEU A 258 -10.16 -11.90 -16.91
CA LEU A 258 -10.70 -11.17 -15.75
C LEU A 258 -12.15 -11.56 -15.44
N VAL A 259 -12.98 -11.74 -16.48
CA VAL A 259 -14.36 -12.23 -16.30
C VAL A 259 -14.40 -13.61 -15.66
N LYS A 260 -13.44 -14.48 -15.96
CA LYS A 260 -13.35 -15.80 -15.30
C LYS A 260 -13.00 -15.64 -13.80
N ILE A 261 -12.00 -14.81 -13.49
CA ILE A 261 -11.63 -14.54 -12.09
C ILE A 261 -12.81 -13.93 -11.33
N SER A 262 -13.50 -12.93 -11.90
CA SER A 262 -14.56 -12.18 -11.23
C SER A 262 -15.75 -13.04 -10.77
N ARG A 263 -15.93 -14.24 -11.34
CA ARG A 263 -16.97 -15.18 -10.94
C ARG A 263 -16.64 -15.99 -9.69
N THR A 264 -15.40 -15.97 -9.25
CA THR A 264 -14.89 -16.80 -8.14
C THR A 264 -14.42 -15.98 -6.95
N VAL A 265 -14.31 -14.66 -7.09
CA VAL A 265 -13.81 -13.72 -6.08
C VAL A 265 -14.86 -12.67 -5.71
N ASP A 266 -14.64 -11.95 -4.61
CA ASP A 266 -15.55 -10.89 -4.16
C ASP A 266 -15.19 -9.54 -4.78
N TYR A 267 -13.89 -9.30 -5.02
CA TYR A 267 -13.45 -8.05 -5.66
C TYR A 267 -12.12 -8.21 -6.41
N LEU A 268 -11.91 -7.30 -7.35
CA LEU A 268 -10.67 -7.13 -8.12
C LEU A 268 -10.09 -5.75 -7.87
N ILE A 269 -8.78 -5.67 -7.66
CA ILE A 269 -8.03 -4.41 -7.50
C ILE A 269 -7.11 -4.20 -8.70
N ASP A 270 -7.34 -3.14 -9.47
CA ASP A 270 -6.40 -2.70 -10.50
C ASP A 270 -5.28 -1.86 -9.88
N VAL A 271 -4.09 -2.45 -9.74
CA VAL A 271 -2.91 -1.77 -9.21
C VAL A 271 -2.27 -0.82 -10.22
N HIS A 272 -2.63 -0.95 -11.50
CA HIS A 272 -2.08 -0.15 -12.60
C HIS A 272 -3.07 0.88 -13.14
N ASP A 273 -4.21 1.10 -12.46
CA ASP A 273 -5.20 2.07 -12.90
C ASP A 273 -4.62 3.48 -12.88
N THR A 274 -4.11 3.87 -14.02
CA THR A 274 -3.63 5.20 -14.27
C THR A 274 -4.50 5.84 -15.33
N SER A 275 -5.28 6.82 -14.94
CA SER A 275 -6.18 7.57 -15.82
C SER A 275 -5.48 8.20 -17.04
N ARG A 276 -4.16 8.21 -17.08
CA ARG A 276 -3.39 8.90 -18.13
C ARG A 276 -3.17 8.12 -19.42
N ARG A 277 -3.31 6.81 -19.41
CA ARG A 277 -2.97 5.96 -20.56
C ARG A 277 -4.19 5.40 -21.27
N ARG A 278 -5.41 5.76 -20.82
CA ARG A 278 -6.58 4.97 -21.15
C ARG A 278 -7.71 5.82 -21.68
N ASP A 279 -8.48 5.19 -22.55
CA ASP A 279 -9.80 5.66 -22.90
C ASP A 279 -10.60 5.94 -21.60
N PRO A 280 -11.14 7.16 -21.44
CA PRO A 280 -11.88 7.54 -20.22
C PRO A 280 -13.02 6.59 -19.84
N GLY A 281 -13.57 5.86 -20.81
CA GLY A 281 -14.66 4.91 -20.58
C GLY A 281 -14.22 3.48 -20.25
N TYR A 282 -12.93 3.14 -20.28
CA TYR A 282 -12.48 1.75 -20.15
C TYR A 282 -12.89 1.15 -18.80
N ARG A 283 -12.68 1.89 -17.73
CA ARG A 283 -12.95 1.41 -16.36
C ARG A 283 -14.42 1.12 -16.15
N LYS A 284 -15.30 2.02 -16.63
CA LYS A 284 -16.73 1.78 -16.57
C LYS A 284 -17.14 0.55 -17.35
N ARG A 285 -16.64 0.37 -18.58
CA ARG A 285 -16.93 -0.84 -19.38
C ARG A 285 -16.41 -2.11 -18.71
N LEU A 286 -15.25 -2.06 -18.06
CA LEU A 286 -14.68 -3.17 -17.30
C LEU A 286 -15.60 -3.51 -16.11
N ILE A 287 -15.97 -2.51 -15.31
CA ILE A 287 -16.87 -2.66 -14.16
C ILE A 287 -18.23 -3.25 -14.60
N ASP A 288 -18.82 -2.75 -15.67
CA ASP A 288 -20.11 -3.23 -16.17
C ASP A 288 -20.06 -4.70 -16.67
N THR A 289 -18.86 -5.26 -16.89
CA THR A 289 -18.65 -6.61 -17.41
C THR A 289 -18.31 -7.62 -16.31
N LEU A 290 -17.70 -7.17 -15.20
CA LEU A 290 -17.24 -8.04 -14.13
C LEU A 290 -18.42 -8.51 -13.24
N ALA A 291 -18.29 -9.70 -12.70
CA ALA A 291 -19.30 -10.31 -11.79
C ALA A 291 -19.01 -10.05 -10.29
N CYS A 292 -17.96 -9.29 -9.99
CA CYS A 292 -17.55 -8.93 -8.62
C CYS A 292 -17.30 -7.42 -8.51
N ASP A 293 -17.07 -6.96 -7.30
CA ASP A 293 -16.70 -5.55 -7.08
C ASP A 293 -15.35 -5.24 -7.72
N PHE A 294 -15.23 -4.04 -8.27
CA PHE A 294 -13.99 -3.54 -8.85
C PHE A 294 -13.44 -2.38 -8.03
N GLY A 295 -12.13 -2.30 -7.92
CA GLY A 295 -11.46 -1.24 -7.20
C GLY A 295 -10.02 -1.02 -7.64
N THR A 296 -9.34 -0.17 -6.88
CA THR A 296 -7.96 0.24 -7.11
C THR A 296 -7.17 0.36 -5.81
N LEU A 297 -5.87 0.67 -5.91
CA LEU A 297 -5.05 1.03 -4.74
C LEU A 297 -5.29 2.48 -4.25
N GLY A 298 -6.29 3.16 -4.75
CA GLY A 298 -6.78 4.44 -4.21
C GLY A 298 -6.04 5.68 -4.71
N GLY A 299 -4.95 5.57 -5.40
CA GLY A 299 -4.20 6.72 -5.89
C GLY A 299 -2.83 6.35 -6.45
N PRO A 300 -2.00 7.33 -6.72
CA PRO A 300 -0.66 7.07 -7.22
C PRO A 300 0.13 6.33 -6.16
N GLN A 301 0.55 5.14 -6.51
CA GLN A 301 1.47 4.37 -5.70
C GLN A 301 2.87 4.96 -5.87
N VAL A 302 3.36 5.59 -4.83
CA VAL A 302 4.74 6.05 -4.76
C VAL A 302 5.50 5.05 -3.91
N GLU A 303 5.94 3.97 -4.52
CA GLU A 303 6.81 3.02 -3.84
C GLU A 303 8.24 3.53 -3.82
N PRO A 304 8.82 3.68 -2.64
CA PRO A 304 10.27 3.72 -2.54
C PRO A 304 10.79 2.33 -2.93
N PRO A 305 11.89 2.25 -3.68
CA PRO A 305 12.50 0.98 -4.02
C PRO A 305 13.02 0.26 -2.78
N GLN A 306 13.51 -0.95 -2.95
CA GLN A 306 13.87 -1.96 -1.94
C GLN A 306 14.72 -1.52 -0.72
N HIS A 307 15.01 -0.24 -0.58
CA HIS A 307 15.74 0.39 0.52
C HIS A 307 14.88 1.37 1.31
N TRP A 308 13.64 1.05 1.51
CA TRP A 308 12.65 1.89 2.22
C TRP A 308 13.12 2.36 3.59
N ALA A 309 13.95 1.57 4.23
CA ALA A 309 14.51 1.92 5.51
C ALA A 309 15.57 3.03 5.46
N ARG A 310 16.06 3.41 4.30
CA ARG A 310 17.18 4.36 4.16
C ARG A 310 16.78 5.75 3.70
N GLU A 311 15.62 5.88 3.06
CA GLU A 311 15.23 7.12 2.40
C GLU A 311 13.79 7.49 2.72
N ARG A 312 13.58 8.72 3.08
CA ARG A 312 12.26 9.30 3.28
C ARG A 312 12.03 10.42 2.31
N TRP A 313 10.81 10.54 1.86
CA TRP A 313 10.33 11.69 1.12
C TRP A 313 9.10 12.28 1.81
N PHE A 314 8.72 13.44 1.38
CA PHE A 314 7.46 14.04 1.79
C PHE A 314 6.67 14.36 0.53
N LEU A 315 5.69 13.52 0.23
CA LEU A 315 4.82 13.67 -0.92
C LEU A 315 3.37 13.38 -0.52
N PRO A 316 2.61 14.39 -0.16
CA PRO A 316 1.15 14.27 -0.10
C PRO A 316 0.59 14.10 -1.51
N THR A 317 -0.42 13.24 -1.67
CA THR A 317 -1.06 12.95 -2.96
C THR A 317 -2.57 13.22 -2.85
N LEU A 318 -2.92 14.45 -2.56
CA LEU A 318 -4.27 14.84 -2.12
C LEU A 318 -5.26 14.97 -3.27
N LYS A 319 -4.93 15.84 -4.22
CA LYS A 319 -5.75 16.08 -5.40
C LYS A 319 -5.90 14.82 -6.23
N ARG A 320 -4.79 14.11 -6.42
CA ARG A 320 -4.78 12.88 -7.22
C ARG A 320 -5.61 11.78 -6.58
N VAL A 321 -5.48 11.59 -5.29
CA VAL A 321 -6.28 10.61 -4.53
C VAL A 321 -7.77 11.01 -4.54
N GLY A 322 -8.06 12.27 -4.24
CA GLY A 322 -9.44 12.77 -4.21
C GLY A 322 -10.14 12.66 -5.56
N ASP A 323 -9.51 13.14 -6.63
CA ASP A 323 -10.06 13.05 -7.99
C ASP A 323 -10.20 11.59 -8.45
N HIS A 324 -9.20 10.75 -8.15
CA HIS A 324 -9.21 9.34 -8.52
C HIS A 324 -10.35 8.57 -7.86
N LEU A 325 -10.51 8.69 -6.54
CA LEU A 325 -11.55 7.95 -5.80
C LEU A 325 -12.96 8.43 -6.15
N ARG A 326 -13.15 9.72 -6.36
CA ARG A 326 -14.44 10.25 -6.83
C ARG A 326 -14.78 9.75 -8.23
N GLN A 327 -13.79 9.74 -9.14
CA GLN A 327 -13.99 9.18 -10.47
C GLN A 327 -14.25 7.67 -10.43
N LEU A 328 -13.54 6.92 -9.57
CA LEU A 328 -13.78 5.50 -9.36
C LEU A 328 -15.22 5.24 -8.90
N ALA A 329 -15.72 6.01 -7.93
CA ALA A 329 -17.10 5.93 -7.46
C ALA A 329 -18.10 6.25 -8.59
N SER A 330 -17.84 7.31 -9.37
CA SER A 330 -18.67 7.71 -10.51
C SER A 330 -18.75 6.64 -11.60
N ASP A 331 -17.66 5.90 -11.81
CA ASP A 331 -17.61 4.79 -12.77
C ASP A 331 -18.29 3.52 -12.25
N GLY A 332 -18.68 3.48 -10.97
CA GLY A 332 -19.32 2.33 -10.34
C GLY A 332 -18.36 1.41 -9.56
N GLY A 333 -17.12 1.85 -9.35
CA GLY A 333 -16.16 1.12 -8.51
C GLY A 333 -16.62 1.02 -7.06
N ARG A 334 -16.34 -0.12 -6.41
CA ARG A 334 -16.84 -0.44 -5.07
C ARG A 334 -15.80 -0.97 -4.12
N ALA A 335 -14.53 -1.05 -4.54
CA ALA A 335 -13.43 -1.55 -3.73
C ALA A 335 -12.24 -0.60 -3.75
N CYS A 336 -11.51 -0.53 -2.63
CA CYS A 336 -10.25 0.16 -2.53
C CYS A 336 -9.38 -0.51 -1.47
N GLU A 337 -8.18 -0.90 -1.84
CA GLU A 337 -7.09 -1.28 -0.94
C GLU A 337 -6.07 -0.13 -0.94
N TYR A 338 -6.36 0.97 -0.23
CA TYR A 338 -5.47 2.12 -0.23
C TYR A 338 -4.08 1.74 0.27
N PHE A 339 -3.12 1.84 -0.63
CA PHE A 339 -1.74 1.47 -0.35
C PHE A 339 -1.02 2.60 0.35
N PHE A 340 -0.53 2.37 1.56
CA PHE A 340 0.10 3.41 2.35
C PHE A 340 1.51 3.04 2.81
N HIS A 341 2.38 4.05 2.86
CA HIS A 341 3.78 3.93 3.26
C HIS A 341 4.21 5.09 4.17
N ILE A 342 3.50 5.30 5.26
CA ILE A 342 3.74 6.44 6.17
C ILE A 342 5.20 6.50 6.63
N LEU A 343 5.83 5.35 6.87
CA LEU A 343 7.23 5.34 7.31
C LEU A 343 8.20 5.86 6.25
N ALA A 344 7.96 5.55 5.00
CA ALA A 344 8.79 6.02 3.89
C ALA A 344 8.34 7.40 3.38
N ASN A 345 7.04 7.66 3.38
CA ASN A 345 6.43 8.91 2.96
C ASN A 345 5.52 9.48 4.07
N PRO A 346 6.02 10.29 5.00
CA PRO A 346 5.19 10.94 6.01
C PRO A 346 4.07 11.82 5.44
N GLY A 347 4.18 12.29 4.21
CA GLY A 347 3.10 13.00 3.51
C GLY A 347 1.88 12.12 3.20
N ASP A 348 2.04 10.81 3.30
CA ASP A 348 0.93 9.87 3.08
C ASP A 348 -0.09 9.86 4.23
N GLU A 349 0.26 10.34 5.41
CA GLU A 349 -0.68 10.41 6.53
C GLU A 349 -1.93 11.24 6.19
N ILE A 350 -1.75 12.45 5.68
CA ILE A 350 -2.89 13.30 5.26
C ILE A 350 -3.59 12.73 4.03
N SER A 351 -2.86 12.09 3.11
CA SER A 351 -3.42 11.44 1.93
C SER A 351 -4.31 10.26 2.32
N MET A 352 -3.88 9.45 3.29
CA MET A 352 -4.64 8.33 3.84
C MET A 352 -5.94 8.79 4.52
N TRP A 353 -5.89 9.90 5.28
CA TRP A 353 -7.09 10.48 5.88
C TRP A 353 -8.07 10.97 4.82
N LEU A 354 -7.57 11.68 3.81
CA LEU A 354 -8.37 12.13 2.69
C LEU A 354 -9.00 10.94 1.93
N ALA A 355 -8.21 9.90 1.65
CA ALA A 355 -8.71 8.68 1.02
C ALA A 355 -9.85 8.05 1.82
N GLY A 356 -9.67 7.88 3.14
CA GLY A 356 -10.69 7.31 4.01
C GLY A 356 -11.99 8.10 4.03
N ARG A 357 -11.90 9.44 4.12
CA ARG A 357 -13.07 10.32 4.04
C ARG A 357 -13.77 10.25 2.69
N THR A 358 -13.00 10.27 1.60
CA THR A 358 -13.55 10.18 0.24
C THR A 358 -14.20 8.82 -0.03
N LEU A 359 -13.63 7.74 0.49
CA LEU A 359 -14.24 6.41 0.41
C LEU A 359 -15.54 6.31 1.23
N ALA A 360 -15.59 6.98 2.37
CA ALA A 360 -16.80 7.02 3.19
C ALA A 360 -17.91 7.86 2.55
N ASP A 361 -17.54 8.96 1.89
CA ASP A 361 -18.45 9.90 1.22
C ASP A 361 -17.81 10.46 -0.06
N PRO A 362 -17.94 9.77 -1.19
CA PRO A 362 -17.36 10.21 -2.46
C PRO A 362 -18.13 11.36 -3.12
N VAL A 363 -19.29 11.74 -2.61
CA VAL A 363 -20.12 12.84 -3.15
C VAL A 363 -19.58 14.19 -2.70
N THR A 364 -19.18 14.29 -1.43
CA THR A 364 -18.57 15.54 -0.92
C THR A 364 -17.26 15.84 -1.67
N PRO A 365 -17.01 17.09 -2.08
CA PRO A 365 -15.76 17.51 -2.70
C PRO A 365 -14.55 17.14 -1.82
N TRP A 366 -13.51 16.61 -2.44
CA TRP A 366 -12.31 16.17 -1.70
C TRP A 366 -11.59 17.34 -1.01
N GLU A 367 -11.71 18.56 -1.54
CA GLU A 367 -11.18 19.79 -0.92
C GLU A 367 -11.79 20.02 0.47
N LYS A 368 -13.09 19.76 0.60
CA LYS A 368 -13.77 19.82 1.91
C LYS A 368 -13.26 18.72 2.83
N HIS A 369 -13.10 17.51 2.34
CA HIS A 369 -12.51 16.41 3.10
C HIS A 369 -11.09 16.73 3.57
N LEU A 370 -10.28 17.38 2.74
CA LEU A 370 -8.94 17.83 3.12
C LEU A 370 -8.99 18.83 4.28
N GLN A 371 -9.80 19.88 4.16
CA GLN A 371 -9.97 20.88 5.22
C GLN A 371 -10.43 20.24 6.54
N ASP A 372 -11.41 19.34 6.46
CA ASP A 372 -11.93 18.62 7.63
C ASP A 372 -10.95 17.64 8.24
N SER A 373 -9.85 17.29 7.54
CA SER A 373 -8.80 16.40 8.02
C SER A 373 -7.69 17.11 8.80
N ILE A 374 -7.50 18.41 8.59
CA ILE A 374 -6.40 19.18 9.20
C ILE A 374 -6.54 19.26 10.73
N GLU A 375 -7.74 19.59 11.21
CA GLU A 375 -7.97 19.75 12.65
C GLU A 375 -7.75 18.44 13.42
N PRO A 376 -8.34 17.30 13.06
CA PRO A 376 -8.13 16.07 13.80
C PRO A 376 -6.71 15.53 13.72
N LEU A 377 -5.99 15.79 12.62
CA LEU A 377 -4.60 15.33 12.46
C LEU A 377 -3.61 16.24 13.20
N TYR A 378 -3.76 17.55 13.09
CA TYR A 378 -2.73 18.49 13.51
C TYR A 378 -3.17 19.39 14.67
N GLY A 379 -4.42 19.27 15.13
CA GLY A 379 -4.95 20.09 16.23
C GLY A 379 -5.13 21.57 15.88
N VAL A 380 -5.15 21.90 14.58
CA VAL A 380 -5.25 23.29 14.10
C VAL A 380 -6.72 23.68 14.01
N THR A 381 -7.17 24.56 14.89
CA THR A 381 -8.56 25.03 14.95
C THR A 381 -8.80 26.34 14.20
N ARG A 382 -7.77 27.20 14.09
CA ARG A 382 -7.87 28.49 13.38
C ARG A 382 -8.02 28.28 11.87
N ILE A 383 -9.11 28.78 11.30
CA ILE A 383 -9.47 28.58 9.88
C ILE A 383 -8.35 29.01 8.94
N SER A 384 -7.78 30.22 9.11
CA SER A 384 -6.71 30.71 8.25
C SER A 384 -5.46 29.84 8.27
N THR A 385 -5.13 29.23 9.41
CA THR A 385 -3.99 28.32 9.54
C THR A 385 -4.31 26.95 8.91
N ARG A 386 -5.55 26.46 9.04
CA ARG A 386 -6.01 25.26 8.35
C ARG A 386 -5.91 25.40 6.84
N ASP A 387 -6.43 26.53 6.31
CA ASP A 387 -6.38 26.80 4.86
C ASP A 387 -4.95 26.92 4.35
N ALA A 388 -4.09 27.61 5.10
CA ALA A 388 -2.67 27.75 4.75
C ALA A 388 -1.93 26.40 4.78
N LEU A 389 -2.24 25.52 5.73
CA LEU A 389 -1.66 24.20 5.83
C LEU A 389 -2.17 23.26 4.72
N ALA A 390 -3.48 23.28 4.43
CA ALA A 390 -4.05 22.56 3.31
C ALA A 390 -3.40 22.99 1.97
N GLN A 391 -3.25 24.31 1.76
CA GLN A 391 -2.61 24.83 0.56
C GLN A 391 -1.12 24.45 0.48
N LEU A 392 -0.41 24.41 1.62
CA LEU A 392 0.98 23.97 1.64
C LEU A 392 1.14 22.51 1.16
N PHE A 393 0.24 21.62 1.59
CA PHE A 393 0.24 20.23 1.13
C PHE A 393 -0.07 20.12 -0.37
N LEU A 394 -1.04 20.88 -0.87
CA LEU A 394 -1.38 20.91 -2.29
C LEU A 394 -0.21 21.44 -3.13
N ASP A 395 0.44 22.51 -2.67
CA ASP A 395 1.59 23.06 -3.36
C ASP A 395 2.79 22.09 -3.37
N ALA A 396 2.95 21.29 -2.31
CA ALA A 396 3.97 20.24 -2.26
C ALA A 396 3.69 19.10 -3.27
N GLU A 397 2.43 18.68 -3.40
CA GLU A 397 2.00 17.74 -4.43
C GLU A 397 2.25 18.31 -5.83
N ASP A 398 1.82 19.55 -6.07
CA ASP A 398 1.96 20.21 -7.37
C ASP A 398 3.43 20.42 -7.76
N ALA A 399 4.29 20.83 -6.82
CA ALA A 399 5.72 20.99 -7.04
C ALA A 399 6.36 19.68 -7.50
N TYR A 400 6.02 18.58 -6.84
CA TYR A 400 6.53 17.27 -7.21
C TYR A 400 6.14 16.89 -8.64
N PHE A 401 4.85 16.92 -8.95
CA PHE A 401 4.37 16.48 -10.27
C PHE A 401 4.64 17.45 -11.41
N LYS A 402 4.95 18.71 -11.11
CA LYS A 402 5.39 19.71 -12.08
C LYS A 402 6.84 19.46 -12.55
N HIS A 403 7.71 19.08 -11.62
CA HIS A 403 9.13 18.95 -11.91
C HIS A 403 9.54 17.55 -12.33
N LEU A 404 8.74 16.54 -12.04
CA LEU A 404 9.05 15.17 -12.43
C LEU A 404 8.40 14.79 -13.76
N PRO A 405 9.13 14.11 -14.65
CA PRO A 405 8.57 13.70 -15.92
C PRO A 405 7.36 12.79 -15.75
N PRO A 406 6.38 12.87 -16.67
CA PRO A 406 5.25 11.95 -16.67
C PRO A 406 5.73 10.49 -16.65
N GLY A 407 5.14 9.67 -15.77
CA GLY A 407 5.56 8.27 -15.59
C GLY A 407 6.71 8.06 -14.62
N PHE A 408 7.29 9.12 -14.07
CA PHE A 408 8.36 9.01 -13.09
C PHE A 408 7.87 8.47 -11.74
N CYS A 409 6.77 8.95 -11.28
CA CYS A 409 5.99 8.38 -10.19
C CYS A 409 4.60 8.98 -10.27
N GLY A 410 3.65 8.33 -9.75
CA GLY A 410 2.29 8.81 -9.79
C GLY A 410 1.48 8.28 -10.93
N THR A 411 2.01 7.34 -11.59
CA THR A 411 1.21 6.32 -12.21
C THR A 411 1.32 5.11 -11.28
N LEU A 412 0.24 4.45 -11.03
CA LEU A 412 0.22 3.16 -10.38
C LEU A 412 1.01 2.09 -11.18
N SER A 413 1.61 2.46 -12.31
CA SER A 413 2.54 1.61 -13.01
C SER A 413 3.86 1.63 -12.26
N MET A 414 4.22 0.52 -11.72
CA MET A 414 5.57 0.16 -11.29
C MET A 414 6.53 0.11 -12.48
N GLU A 415 6.39 1.01 -13.45
CA GLU A 415 7.41 1.07 -14.49
C GLU A 415 8.77 1.28 -13.86
N PRO A 416 9.81 0.90 -14.54
CA PRO A 416 11.18 0.55 -14.09
C PRO A 416 11.80 1.37 -12.98
N LEU A 417 11.01 2.25 -12.42
CA LEU A 417 11.33 3.04 -11.26
C LEU A 417 11.77 2.18 -10.08
N VAL A 418 11.11 1.06 -9.90
CA VAL A 418 11.28 0.23 -8.72
C VAL A 418 12.38 -0.81 -8.90
N SER A 419 12.61 -1.27 -10.12
CA SER A 419 13.46 -2.43 -10.35
C SER A 419 14.97 -2.15 -10.38
N ALA A 420 15.38 -0.91 -10.56
CA ALA A 420 16.78 -0.60 -10.80
C ALA A 420 17.35 0.58 -9.99
N SER A 421 16.56 1.23 -9.14
CA SER A 421 17.03 2.45 -8.49
C SER A 421 17.14 2.30 -6.97
N PRO A 422 18.21 2.82 -6.36
CA PRO A 422 18.40 2.81 -4.91
C PRO A 422 17.57 3.88 -4.17
N GLY A 423 16.63 4.56 -4.84
CA GLY A 423 15.74 5.51 -4.17
C GLY A 423 15.58 6.86 -4.86
N PRO A 424 14.63 7.70 -4.37
CA PRO A 424 14.30 8.98 -4.96
C PRO A 424 15.49 9.92 -5.20
N PRO A 425 16.45 10.08 -4.29
CA PRO A 425 17.60 10.97 -4.52
C PRO A 425 18.48 10.55 -5.70
N VAL A 426 18.70 9.24 -5.87
CA VAL A 426 19.45 8.72 -7.02
C VAL A 426 18.66 8.91 -8.29
N TYR A 427 17.39 8.65 -8.23
CA TYR A 427 16.44 8.85 -9.30
C TYR A 427 16.40 10.27 -9.80
N LEU A 428 16.27 11.24 -8.88
CA LEU A 428 16.28 12.66 -9.20
C LEU A 428 17.59 13.07 -9.89
N ARG A 429 18.72 12.47 -9.50
CA ARG A 429 20.01 12.73 -10.16
C ARG A 429 20.08 12.16 -11.58
N GLU A 430 19.53 10.97 -11.78
CA GLU A 430 19.66 10.25 -13.04
C GLU A 430 18.62 10.70 -14.08
N ARG A 431 17.45 11.13 -13.64
CA ARG A 431 16.31 11.42 -14.52
C ARG A 431 16.07 12.92 -14.75
N LEU A 432 16.53 13.77 -13.86
CA LEU A 432 16.40 15.20 -13.99
C LEU A 432 17.73 15.84 -14.42
N THR A 433 17.66 16.78 -15.34
CA THR A 433 18.81 17.64 -15.67
C THR A 433 19.19 18.52 -14.49
N ALA A 434 20.41 19.06 -14.49
CA ALA A 434 20.84 19.95 -13.41
C ALA A 434 19.94 21.19 -13.25
N PRO A 435 19.49 21.88 -14.32
CA PRO A 435 18.52 22.97 -14.21
C PRO A 435 17.17 22.54 -13.60
N GLN A 436 16.64 21.39 -13.99
CA GLN A 436 15.39 20.88 -13.42
C GLN A 436 15.52 20.60 -11.93
N ARG A 437 16.63 19.97 -11.50
CA ARG A 437 16.89 19.75 -10.08
C ARG A 437 17.02 21.07 -9.32
N ALA A 438 17.69 22.06 -9.88
CA ALA A 438 17.84 23.37 -9.24
C ALA A 438 16.49 24.08 -9.08
N ALA A 439 15.64 24.06 -10.12
CA ALA A 439 14.30 24.63 -10.07
C ALA A 439 13.43 23.95 -9.02
N TYR A 440 13.43 22.62 -8.96
CA TYR A 440 12.69 21.88 -7.94
C TYR A 440 13.20 22.16 -6.52
N ALA A 441 14.53 22.20 -6.34
CA ALA A 441 15.14 22.53 -5.05
C ALA A 441 14.77 23.93 -4.56
N GLN A 442 14.69 24.91 -5.48
CA GLN A 442 14.26 26.27 -5.16
C GLN A 442 12.78 26.27 -4.70
N GLU A 443 11.90 25.58 -5.38
CA GLU A 443 10.49 25.50 -5.00
C GLU A 443 10.31 24.80 -3.63
N LEU A 444 11.03 23.71 -3.40
CA LEU A 444 11.05 23.06 -2.08
C LEU A 444 11.58 23.97 -0.96
N THR A 445 12.52 24.84 -1.25
CA THR A 445 13.02 25.83 -0.28
C THR A 445 11.95 26.83 0.12
N VAL A 446 11.15 27.30 -0.84
CA VAL A 446 9.99 28.16 -0.58
C VAL A 446 8.95 27.46 0.28
N LEU A 447 8.61 26.22 -0.07
CA LEU A 447 7.65 25.40 0.70
C LEU A 447 8.14 25.15 2.13
N LYS A 448 9.42 24.87 2.30
CA LYS A 448 10.04 24.70 3.61
C LYS A 448 9.90 25.96 4.47
N THR A 449 10.22 27.15 3.92
CA THR A 449 10.09 28.41 4.65
C THR A 449 8.64 28.68 5.09
N ARG A 450 7.67 28.37 4.22
CA ARG A 450 6.23 28.47 4.58
C ARG A 450 5.86 27.48 5.67
N ALA A 451 6.33 26.24 5.59
CA ALA A 451 6.11 25.23 6.63
C ALA A 451 6.67 25.66 7.97
N GLU A 452 7.90 26.21 8.01
CA GLU A 452 8.53 26.72 9.22
C GLU A 452 7.73 27.87 9.84
N GLY A 453 7.17 28.75 9.01
CA GLY A 453 6.26 29.81 9.48
C GLY A 453 4.98 29.27 10.12
N LEU A 454 4.39 28.24 9.53
CA LEU A 454 3.17 27.60 10.06
C LEU A 454 3.41 26.78 11.32
N LEU A 455 4.61 26.22 11.53
CA LEU A 455 4.94 25.43 12.71
C LEU A 455 4.73 26.20 14.02
N ALA A 456 4.91 27.53 14.01
CA ALA A 456 4.69 28.36 15.18
C ALA A 456 3.21 28.44 15.58
N GLU A 457 2.29 28.19 14.65
CA GLU A 457 0.85 28.25 14.84
C GLU A 457 0.20 26.88 15.11
N ILE A 458 0.93 25.78 14.85
CA ILE A 458 0.47 24.44 15.11
C ILE A 458 0.69 24.11 16.58
N PRO A 459 -0.36 23.69 17.31
CA PRO A 459 -0.24 23.32 18.71
C PRO A 459 0.83 22.21 18.90
N ARG A 460 1.84 22.50 19.70
CA ARG A 460 2.81 21.47 20.07
C ARG A 460 2.09 20.45 20.93
N LYS A 461 2.12 19.20 20.51
CA LYS A 461 1.59 18.07 21.29
C LYS A 461 2.61 17.62 22.37
N ASP A 462 3.19 18.57 23.10
CA ASP A 462 4.22 18.29 24.13
C ASP A 462 3.75 17.39 25.29
N LYS A 463 2.44 17.13 25.36
CA LYS A 463 1.90 16.28 26.44
C LYS A 463 1.81 14.79 26.09
N MET A 464 2.12 14.39 24.88
CA MET A 464 2.05 12.98 24.45
C MET A 464 3.39 12.23 24.46
N THR A 465 4.47 12.88 24.80
CA THR A 465 5.81 12.27 24.91
C THR A 465 6.13 11.72 26.29
N LYS A 466 5.13 11.55 27.16
CA LYS A 466 5.28 10.90 28.47
C LYS A 466 4.38 9.68 28.56
N ILE A 467 4.60 8.72 27.69
CA ILE A 467 4.28 7.31 27.91
C ILE A 467 5.37 6.51 27.20
#